data_3018908eed511c8c018c9011c4e512cd
#
_entry.id   3018908eed511c8c018c9011c4e512cd
#
_cell.length_a   1.000
_cell.length_b   1.000
_cell.length_c   1.000
_cell.angle_alpha   90.00
_cell.angle_beta   90.00
_cell.angle_gamma   90.00
#
_symmetry.space_group_name_H-M   'P 1'
#
loop_
_entity.id
_entity.type
_entity.pdbx_description
1 polymer ?
#
loop_
_entity_poly.entity_id
_entity_poly.type
_entity_poly.pdbx_seq_one_letter_code
_entity_poly.pdbx_strand_id
1 'polypeptide(L)'
;MRFRARRAIVAAMATGLLAALPLPAQQANAPAQQQNQQPPALKRPDQKVTPAQAKELFRSVDTILAFASHDSDLPIRHEVKRKLTTRTEVEHYILSKMKDDKDAQRLESSEIVLKKFGLLDRDFHLKPFIVSLLTEQIAGYYDSKTKTVNMLDWIAPDDQKPVLAHELTHALQDQHVDLEKWSDQTKESVSQNVDDDNAHLRVDEADTAREAVAEGQAMVVFLDWGLAPKGQSLAKLPNIALDDLGADDSDSPVMKRAPLLLKESLLFPYREGLNFEQVVLKDEGAEKAFAGALDRPPATSYEVMHPRAWEQEVHPTLLIMPDIHPLIDAQYVPYDIGVMGALDVRILTELFAGKDEAAELTPEWDGGIYYAAQSRAAKTPEEKDSTKSVALLYLSQWKSEEAAAQFAGIYANNLKRKYTQIHLEPKDESEGGSGESVFTTEEGPVVIATVGRGVFISESFPLPLARKLELTMTGALQHSGQQQARVAMPVFGGNVPELSESVARVLSSFGVVRAVLPH
;
A
#
# COMPACT_ATOMS: atom_id res chain seq x y z
N MET A 1 -9.03 6.65 -0.47
CA MET A 1 -8.44 7.65 0.42
C MET A 1 -7.29 7.11 1.26
N ARG A 2 -7.39 5.92 1.85
CA ARG A 2 -6.28 5.18 2.46
C ARG A 2 -5.11 5.00 1.50
N PHE A 3 -5.38 4.75 0.24
CA PHE A 3 -4.39 4.56 -0.81
C PHE A 3 -3.56 5.80 -1.10
N ARG A 4 -4.12 6.99 -1.03
CA ARG A 4 -3.33 8.22 -1.23
C ARG A 4 -2.39 8.49 -0.05
N ALA A 5 -2.81 8.18 1.17
CA ALA A 5 -1.91 8.19 2.33
C ALA A 5 -0.87 7.06 2.25
N ARG A 6 -1.24 5.86 1.77
CA ARG A 6 -0.31 4.75 1.51
C ARG A 6 0.66 5.09 0.39
N ARG A 7 0.21 5.65 -0.73
CA ARG A 7 1.10 6.11 -1.80
C ARG A 7 2.10 7.15 -1.31
N ALA A 8 1.63 8.11 -0.50
CA ALA A 8 2.52 9.06 0.17
C ALA A 8 3.58 8.38 1.02
N ILE A 9 3.27 7.23 1.56
CA ILE A 9 4.13 6.46 2.44
C ILE A 9 5.08 5.58 1.62
N VAL A 10 4.59 4.85 0.63
CA VAL A 10 5.30 3.77 -0.06
C VAL A 10 6.45 4.27 -0.94
N ALA A 11 6.24 5.28 -1.74
CA ALA A 11 7.27 5.76 -2.66
C ALA A 11 8.53 6.31 -1.98
N ALA A 12 8.44 6.66 -0.71
CA ALA A 12 9.58 7.22 0.02
C ALA A 12 10.46 6.22 0.73
N MET A 13 9.98 5.02 0.99
CA MET A 13 10.70 4.03 1.80
C MET A 13 11.44 2.95 1.00
N ALA A 14 11.08 2.77 -0.24
CA ALA A 14 11.75 1.84 -1.15
C ALA A 14 13.25 1.94 -1.17
N THR A 15 13.74 3.09 -0.87
CA THR A 15 15.14 3.43 -0.95
C THR A 15 16.02 2.95 0.19
N GLY A 16 15.43 2.74 1.35
CA GLY A 16 16.20 2.21 2.50
C GLY A 16 16.43 0.72 2.44
N LEU A 17 15.57 0.01 1.73
CA LEU A 17 15.51 -1.46 1.78
C LEU A 17 16.42 -2.14 0.75
N LEU A 18 16.51 -1.59 -0.45
CA LEU A 18 17.28 -2.20 -1.56
C LEU A 18 18.79 -2.17 -1.36
N ALA A 19 19.24 -1.49 -0.36
CA ALA A 19 20.62 -1.26 -0.08
C ALA A 19 21.31 -2.28 0.82
N ALA A 20 20.55 -3.15 1.42
CA ALA A 20 21.08 -4.14 2.36
C ALA A 20 21.24 -5.55 1.76
N LEU A 21 21.16 -5.69 0.43
CA LEU A 21 21.27 -6.99 -0.20
C LEU A 21 22.73 -7.45 -0.34
N PRO A 22 23.23 -8.39 0.49
CA PRO A 22 24.49 -9.04 0.22
C PRO A 22 24.32 -9.99 -0.98
N LEU A 23 25.15 -9.85 -1.99
CA LEU A 23 25.33 -10.90 -2.98
C LEU A 23 25.75 -12.19 -2.25
N PRO A 24 25.17 -13.35 -2.56
CA PRO A 24 25.49 -14.57 -1.85
C PRO A 24 26.98 -14.91 -1.99
N ALA A 25 27.74 -14.69 -0.93
CA ALA A 25 29.10 -15.19 -0.80
C ALA A 25 29.05 -16.65 -0.33
N GLN A 26 29.76 -17.52 -1.03
CA GLN A 26 29.93 -18.93 -0.69
C GLN A 26 30.38 -19.07 0.77
N GLN A 27 29.63 -19.82 1.58
CA GLN A 27 29.99 -20.17 2.94
C GLN A 27 31.23 -21.07 2.97
N ALA A 28 32.30 -20.57 3.57
CA ALA A 28 33.38 -21.39 4.09
C ALA A 28 33.20 -21.50 5.61
N ASN A 29 33.01 -22.71 6.10
CA ASN A 29 32.86 -23.02 7.52
C ASN A 29 34.12 -22.70 8.34
N ALA A 30 33.98 -21.96 9.45
CA ALA A 30 34.89 -21.96 10.58
C ALA A 30 34.15 -21.62 11.89
N PRO A 31 34.59 -22.14 13.07
CA PRO A 31 33.72 -22.31 14.22
C PRO A 31 33.60 -21.07 15.12
N ALA A 32 32.48 -21.03 15.85
CA ALA A 32 32.04 -20.00 16.77
C ALA A 32 33.02 -19.67 17.91
N GLN A 33 33.23 -18.38 18.14
CA GLN A 33 33.52 -17.85 19.49
C GLN A 33 32.72 -16.55 19.71
N GLN A 34 31.98 -16.57 20.82
CA GLN A 34 31.19 -15.44 21.32
C GLN A 34 32.07 -14.25 21.66
N GLN A 35 31.71 -13.08 21.19
CA GLN A 35 31.91 -11.84 21.95
C GLN A 35 30.89 -10.80 21.53
N ASN A 36 30.05 -10.44 22.47
CA ASN A 36 29.06 -9.40 22.47
C ASN A 36 29.77 -8.02 22.44
N GLN A 37 29.87 -7.39 21.27
CA GLN A 37 30.08 -5.95 21.15
C GLN A 37 29.48 -5.53 19.78
N GLN A 38 28.32 -4.87 19.80
CA GLN A 38 27.81 -4.18 18.62
C GLN A 38 28.80 -3.08 18.22
N PRO A 39 29.35 -3.10 16.99
CA PRO A 39 30.11 -1.97 16.49
C PRO A 39 29.14 -0.79 16.28
N PRO A 40 29.58 0.46 16.53
CA PRO A 40 28.77 1.62 16.20
C PRO A 40 28.55 1.67 14.69
N ALA A 41 27.30 1.89 14.27
CA ALA A 41 26.93 2.08 12.89
C ALA A 41 27.85 3.15 12.26
N LEU A 42 28.72 2.73 11.36
CA LEU A 42 29.59 3.61 10.60
C LEU A 42 28.73 4.38 9.61
N LYS A 43 28.25 5.57 9.99
CA LYS A 43 27.80 6.55 9.01
C LYS A 43 28.97 6.80 8.07
N ARG A 44 28.91 6.33 6.83
CA ARG A 44 29.85 6.77 5.81
C ARG A 44 29.72 8.29 5.71
N PRO A 45 30.82 9.06 5.76
CA PRO A 45 30.75 10.49 5.57
C PRO A 45 30.17 10.76 4.17
N ASP A 46 29.27 11.74 4.08
CA ASP A 46 28.71 12.21 2.80
C ASP A 46 29.88 12.48 1.84
N GLN A 47 29.99 11.67 0.80
CA GLN A 47 31.06 11.81 -0.20
C GLN A 47 30.50 12.63 -1.34
N LYS A 48 30.82 13.92 -1.35
CA LYS A 48 30.36 14.81 -2.41
C LYS A 48 30.91 14.36 -3.77
N VAL A 49 30.00 14.11 -4.70
CA VAL A 49 30.32 13.68 -6.07
C VAL A 49 31.09 14.79 -6.78
N THR A 50 32.29 14.46 -7.26
CA THR A 50 33.14 15.40 -8.01
C THR A 50 32.58 15.62 -9.43
N PRO A 51 32.93 16.73 -10.11
CA PRO A 51 32.51 16.97 -11.49
C PRO A 51 32.90 15.87 -12.47
N ALA A 52 34.03 15.21 -12.25
CA ALA A 52 34.48 14.09 -13.07
C ALA A 52 33.59 12.86 -12.86
N GLN A 53 33.29 12.54 -11.61
CA GLN A 53 32.38 11.47 -11.23
C GLN A 53 30.94 11.72 -11.71
N ALA A 54 30.45 12.95 -11.61
CA ALA A 54 29.14 13.33 -12.14
C ALA A 54 29.06 13.11 -13.65
N LYS A 55 30.12 13.47 -14.39
CA LYS A 55 30.19 13.25 -15.84
C LYS A 55 30.19 11.76 -16.20
N GLU A 56 30.88 10.93 -15.43
CA GLU A 56 30.89 9.47 -15.61
C GLU A 56 29.51 8.89 -15.30
N LEU A 57 28.90 9.28 -14.18
CA LEU A 57 27.55 8.85 -13.79
C LEU A 57 26.52 9.23 -14.85
N PHE A 58 26.59 10.44 -15.42
CA PHE A 58 25.72 10.86 -16.52
C PHE A 58 25.88 10.01 -17.80
N ARG A 59 27.11 9.54 -18.09
CA ARG A 59 27.35 8.63 -19.21
C ARG A 59 26.80 7.24 -18.97
N SER A 60 26.81 6.77 -17.71
CA SER A 60 26.28 5.44 -17.38
C SER A 60 24.76 5.35 -17.57
N VAL A 61 24.02 6.47 -17.49
CA VAL A 61 22.57 6.50 -17.69
C VAL A 61 22.17 5.85 -19.02
N ASP A 62 22.84 6.19 -20.13
CA ASP A 62 22.50 5.65 -21.45
C ASP A 62 22.75 4.14 -21.54
N THR A 63 23.84 3.66 -20.93
CA THR A 63 24.18 2.23 -20.87
C THR A 63 23.18 1.46 -20.00
N ILE A 64 22.81 2.03 -18.85
CA ILE A 64 21.86 1.41 -17.91
C ILE A 64 20.45 1.43 -18.51
N LEU A 65 20.05 2.51 -19.18
CA LEU A 65 18.76 2.60 -19.86
C LEU A 65 18.67 1.55 -20.99
N ALA A 66 19.73 1.37 -21.75
CA ALA A 66 19.78 0.32 -22.78
C ALA A 66 19.68 -1.09 -22.17
N PHE A 67 20.32 -1.32 -21.02
CA PHE A 67 20.16 -2.56 -20.26
C PHE A 67 18.73 -2.76 -19.80
N ALA A 68 18.14 -1.77 -19.11
CA ALA A 68 16.77 -1.85 -18.61
C ALA A 68 15.75 -2.10 -19.74
N SER A 69 15.94 -1.44 -20.89
CA SER A 69 15.11 -1.66 -22.07
C SER A 69 15.25 -3.08 -22.65
N HIS A 70 16.44 -3.63 -22.64
CA HIS A 70 16.66 -5.00 -23.13
C HIS A 70 16.10 -6.04 -22.17
N ASP A 71 16.23 -5.82 -20.87
CA ASP A 71 15.82 -6.73 -19.81
C ASP A 71 14.29 -6.79 -19.65
N SER A 72 13.64 -5.62 -19.76
CA SER A 72 12.19 -5.47 -19.64
C SER A 72 11.42 -5.62 -20.95
N ASP A 73 12.09 -5.66 -22.08
CA ASP A 73 11.51 -5.59 -23.43
C ASP A 73 10.68 -4.30 -23.69
N LEU A 74 10.81 -3.29 -22.83
CA LEU A 74 10.18 -1.98 -23.02
C LEU A 74 11.06 -1.09 -23.91
N PRO A 75 10.55 -0.58 -25.06
CA PRO A 75 11.36 0.19 -25.98
C PRO A 75 11.68 1.60 -25.47
N ILE A 76 12.91 2.07 -25.69
CA ILE A 76 13.28 3.47 -25.51
C ILE A 76 12.62 4.29 -26.62
N ARG A 77 11.67 5.16 -26.25
CA ARG A 77 10.95 6.06 -27.19
C ARG A 77 11.50 7.48 -27.18
N HIS A 78 12.03 7.91 -26.03
CA HIS A 78 12.55 9.25 -25.81
C HIS A 78 13.78 9.25 -24.92
N GLU A 79 14.63 10.27 -25.08
CA GLU A 79 15.76 10.51 -24.19
C GLU A 79 15.26 10.81 -22.76
N VAL A 80 15.94 10.25 -21.75
CA VAL A 80 15.70 10.55 -20.33
C VAL A 80 16.63 11.68 -19.93
N LYS A 81 16.04 12.78 -19.44
CA LYS A 81 16.81 13.88 -18.87
C LYS A 81 17.48 13.42 -17.58
N ARG A 82 18.63 14.02 -17.26
CA ARG A 82 19.43 13.65 -16.09
C ARG A 82 19.85 14.87 -15.31
N LYS A 83 19.77 14.80 -13.98
CA LYS A 83 20.14 15.89 -13.09
C LYS A 83 20.90 15.34 -11.88
N LEU A 84 21.93 16.05 -11.42
CA LEU A 84 22.53 15.84 -10.12
C LEU A 84 21.84 16.78 -9.13
N THR A 85 21.27 16.22 -8.07
CA THR A 85 20.40 16.93 -7.12
C THR A 85 21.04 16.94 -5.75
N THR A 86 20.98 18.06 -5.06
CA THR A 86 21.52 18.26 -3.71
C THR A 86 20.50 17.81 -2.66
N ARG A 87 20.98 17.49 -1.45
CA ARG A 87 20.11 17.14 -0.30
C ARG A 87 19.05 18.22 -0.04
N THR A 88 19.42 19.49 -0.11
CA THR A 88 18.48 20.61 0.10
C THR A 88 17.41 20.69 -0.99
N GLU A 89 17.76 20.41 -2.26
CA GLU A 89 16.76 20.36 -3.33
C GLU A 89 15.78 19.21 -3.13
N VAL A 90 16.26 18.06 -2.68
CA VAL A 90 15.41 16.89 -2.34
C VAL A 90 14.48 17.19 -1.18
N GLU A 91 15.02 17.73 -0.07
CA GLU A 91 14.21 18.16 1.08
C GLU A 91 13.12 19.18 0.66
N HIS A 92 13.51 20.15 -0.15
CA HIS A 92 12.57 21.15 -0.66
C HIS A 92 11.52 20.53 -1.57
N TYR A 93 11.90 19.59 -2.42
CA TYR A 93 10.98 18.85 -3.28
C TYR A 93 9.96 18.07 -2.44
N ILE A 94 10.40 17.26 -1.46
CA ILE A 94 9.53 16.53 -0.53
C ILE A 94 8.55 17.48 0.16
N LEU A 95 9.06 18.55 0.77
CA LEU A 95 8.24 19.51 1.49
C LEU A 95 7.25 20.25 0.58
N SER A 96 7.65 20.57 -0.66
CA SER A 96 6.76 21.25 -1.62
C SER A 96 5.56 20.41 -1.98
N LYS A 97 5.76 19.10 -2.01
CA LYS A 97 4.74 18.12 -2.36
C LYS A 97 3.76 17.81 -1.22
N MET A 98 4.18 18.05 0.03
CA MET A 98 3.33 17.89 1.23
C MET A 98 2.61 19.18 1.65
N LYS A 99 2.75 20.28 0.89
CA LYS A 99 2.15 21.58 1.21
C LYS A 99 0.76 21.79 0.64
N ASP A 100 0.25 20.86 -0.16
CA ASP A 100 -1.12 20.98 -0.64
C ASP A 100 -2.10 20.77 0.52
N ASP A 101 -2.89 21.81 0.86
CA ASP A 101 -3.80 21.80 2.00
C ASP A 101 -4.84 20.66 1.91
N LYS A 102 -5.28 20.31 0.71
CA LYS A 102 -6.23 19.22 0.50
C LYS A 102 -5.63 17.86 0.87
N ASP A 103 -4.37 17.65 0.53
CA ASP A 103 -3.70 16.39 0.80
C ASP A 103 -3.29 16.26 2.28
N ALA A 104 -2.99 17.37 2.93
CA ALA A 104 -2.77 17.41 4.37
C ALA A 104 -4.05 17.02 5.13
N GLN A 105 -5.21 17.56 4.74
CA GLN A 105 -6.51 17.21 5.33
C GLN A 105 -6.88 15.74 5.10
N ARG A 106 -6.60 15.20 3.92
CA ARG A 106 -6.84 13.78 3.61
C ARG A 106 -5.99 12.86 4.47
N LEU A 107 -4.71 13.20 4.68
CA LEU A 107 -3.81 12.43 5.53
C LEU A 107 -4.30 12.43 6.99
N GLU A 108 -4.77 13.57 7.50
CA GLU A 108 -5.33 13.70 8.84
C GLU A 108 -6.62 12.86 8.98
N SER A 109 -7.52 12.90 7.99
CA SER A 109 -8.73 12.08 7.99
C SER A 109 -8.40 10.58 7.98
N SER A 110 -7.46 10.17 7.15
CA SER A 110 -7.00 8.77 7.11
C SER A 110 -6.38 8.33 8.42
N GLU A 111 -5.62 9.19 9.11
CA GLU A 111 -5.05 8.89 10.43
C GLU A 111 -6.13 8.51 11.44
N ILE A 112 -7.24 9.28 11.51
CA ILE A 112 -8.33 9.02 12.45
C ILE A 112 -9.03 7.69 12.13
N VAL A 113 -9.29 7.40 10.87
CA VAL A 113 -9.91 6.14 10.46
C VAL A 113 -8.99 4.94 10.76
N LEU A 114 -7.69 5.06 10.52
CA LEU A 114 -6.71 4.03 10.85
C LEU A 114 -6.62 3.77 12.36
N LYS A 115 -6.67 4.84 13.17
CA LYS A 115 -6.79 4.73 14.64
C LYS A 115 -8.12 4.08 15.05
N LYS A 116 -9.22 4.38 14.37
CA LYS A 116 -10.52 3.80 14.65
C LYS A 116 -10.56 2.30 14.34
N PHE A 117 -9.85 1.83 13.32
CA PHE A 117 -9.65 0.40 13.06
C PHE A 117 -8.64 -0.26 14.02
N GLY A 118 -7.87 0.52 14.79
CA GLY A 118 -6.79 0.00 15.65
C GLY A 118 -5.54 -0.40 14.87
N LEU A 119 -5.37 0.11 13.64
CA LEU A 119 -4.19 -0.07 12.80
C LEU A 119 -3.06 0.90 13.16
N LEU A 120 -3.39 2.02 13.82
CA LEU A 120 -2.45 2.96 14.44
C LEU A 120 -2.84 3.19 15.89
N ASP A 121 -1.84 3.40 16.74
CA ASP A 121 -2.04 3.78 18.13
C ASP A 121 -2.71 5.17 18.22
N ARG A 122 -3.48 5.42 19.29
CA ARG A 122 -4.27 6.65 19.46
C ARG A 122 -3.40 7.92 19.50
N ASP A 123 -2.19 7.83 20.02
CA ASP A 123 -1.22 8.92 20.15
C ASP A 123 -0.24 9.01 18.98
N PHE A 124 -0.35 8.15 17.98
CA PHE A 124 0.52 8.20 16.81
C PHE A 124 0.17 9.40 15.92
N HIS A 125 1.19 10.07 15.37
CA HIS A 125 1.06 11.19 14.44
C HIS A 125 1.63 10.82 13.08
N LEU A 126 0.76 10.55 12.12
CA LEU A 126 1.11 10.02 10.80
C LEU A 126 1.94 10.99 9.97
N LYS A 127 1.50 12.25 9.83
CA LYS A 127 2.15 13.26 8.98
C LYS A 127 3.61 13.56 9.36
N PRO A 128 3.95 13.91 10.62
CA PRO A 128 5.34 14.14 10.99
C PRO A 128 6.20 12.88 10.89
N PHE A 129 5.61 11.70 11.11
CA PHE A 129 6.32 10.44 10.94
C PHE A 129 6.70 10.20 9.48
N ILE A 130 5.76 10.39 8.54
CA ILE A 130 5.99 10.25 7.10
C ILE A 130 7.08 11.22 6.64
N VAL A 131 7.03 12.50 7.05
CA VAL A 131 8.08 13.48 6.70
C VAL A 131 9.45 13.01 7.14
N SER A 132 9.56 12.53 8.39
CA SER A 132 10.82 12.04 8.95
C SER A 132 11.36 10.85 8.14
N LEU A 133 10.47 9.95 7.77
CA LEU A 133 10.79 8.75 7.03
C LEU A 133 11.26 9.05 5.61
N LEU A 134 10.53 9.92 4.89
CA LEU A 134 10.88 10.38 3.54
C LEU A 134 12.26 11.04 3.49
N THR A 135 12.56 11.88 4.48
CA THR A 135 13.85 12.59 4.56
C THR A 135 15.03 11.63 4.80
N GLU A 136 14.78 10.52 5.52
CA GLU A 136 15.82 9.54 5.84
C GLU A 136 16.17 8.64 4.65
N GLN A 137 15.22 8.33 3.78
CA GLN A 137 15.28 7.17 2.88
C GLN A 137 15.70 7.47 1.43
N ILE A 138 15.85 8.70 1.00
CA ILE A 138 16.01 9.05 -0.42
C ILE A 138 17.40 8.70 -1.00
N ALA A 139 17.48 8.03 -2.18
CA ALA A 139 18.75 7.67 -2.86
C ALA A 139 18.84 8.00 -4.35
N GLY A 140 17.75 8.34 -4.99
CA GLY A 140 17.59 8.74 -6.39
C GLY A 140 16.10 8.78 -6.70
N TYR A 141 15.69 9.34 -7.81
CA TYR A 141 14.29 9.27 -8.23
C TYR A 141 14.11 9.67 -9.69
N TYR A 142 13.14 9.05 -10.35
CA TYR A 142 12.63 9.51 -11.63
C TYR A 142 11.44 10.45 -11.42
N ASP A 143 11.49 11.61 -12.02
CA ASP A 143 10.37 12.58 -12.02
C ASP A 143 9.60 12.47 -13.34
N SER A 144 8.43 11.87 -13.31
CA SER A 144 7.57 11.65 -14.47
C SER A 144 7.06 12.96 -15.08
N LYS A 145 6.92 14.05 -14.31
CA LYS A 145 6.50 15.36 -14.84
C LYS A 145 7.58 16.00 -15.70
N THR A 146 8.81 15.98 -15.24
CA THR A 146 9.94 16.61 -15.93
C THR A 146 10.68 15.64 -16.85
N LYS A 147 10.33 14.33 -16.80
CA LYS A 147 10.99 13.23 -17.53
C LYS A 147 12.49 13.19 -17.22
N THR A 148 12.81 13.31 -15.93
CA THR A 148 14.17 13.49 -15.44
C THR A 148 14.52 12.44 -14.38
N VAL A 149 15.63 11.72 -14.58
CA VAL A 149 16.23 10.93 -13.52
C VAL A 149 17.14 11.84 -12.67
N ASN A 150 16.89 11.85 -11.36
CA ASN A 150 17.60 12.66 -10.38
C ASN A 150 18.56 11.79 -9.58
N MET A 151 19.84 12.04 -9.76
CA MET A 151 20.95 11.41 -9.03
C MET A 151 21.40 12.30 -7.89
N LEU A 152 21.95 11.73 -6.84
CA LEU A 152 22.26 12.45 -5.62
C LEU A 152 23.75 12.83 -5.52
N ASP A 153 24.05 14.06 -5.15
CA ASP A 153 25.42 14.58 -5.11
C ASP A 153 26.23 14.11 -3.87
N TRP A 154 25.60 13.33 -2.97
CA TRP A 154 26.21 12.83 -1.74
C TRP A 154 26.32 11.31 -1.66
N ILE A 155 25.91 10.57 -2.70
CA ILE A 155 26.06 9.11 -2.82
C ILE A 155 27.13 8.79 -3.86
N ALA A 156 27.99 7.81 -3.55
CA ALA A 156 29.04 7.39 -4.48
C ALA A 156 28.45 6.88 -5.82
N PRO A 157 29.07 7.19 -6.96
CA PRO A 157 28.52 6.83 -8.28
C PRO A 157 28.25 5.34 -8.46
N ASP A 158 29.11 4.48 -7.93
CA ASP A 158 28.95 3.02 -8.08
C ASP A 158 27.75 2.49 -7.27
N ASP A 159 27.46 3.11 -6.13
CA ASP A 159 26.31 2.77 -5.31
C ASP A 159 24.99 3.26 -5.95
N GLN A 160 25.05 4.25 -6.85
CA GLN A 160 23.87 4.76 -7.57
C GLN A 160 23.53 3.96 -8.84
N LYS A 161 24.46 3.18 -9.42
CA LYS A 161 24.20 2.46 -10.68
C LYS A 161 23.06 1.44 -10.60
N PRO A 162 22.96 0.58 -9.57
CA PRO A 162 21.81 -0.32 -9.42
C PRO A 162 20.50 0.46 -9.25
N VAL A 163 20.53 1.56 -8.46
CA VAL A 163 19.39 2.47 -8.29
C VAL A 163 18.97 3.06 -9.64
N LEU A 164 19.92 3.46 -10.47
CA LEU A 164 19.63 3.95 -11.81
C LEU A 164 18.95 2.90 -12.70
N ALA A 165 19.28 1.62 -12.55
CA ALA A 165 18.58 0.57 -13.30
C ALA A 165 17.10 0.53 -12.91
N HIS A 166 16.78 0.66 -11.62
CA HIS A 166 15.42 0.79 -11.11
C HIS A 166 14.72 2.06 -11.64
N GLU A 167 15.33 3.23 -11.46
CA GLU A 167 14.73 4.52 -11.85
C GLU A 167 14.51 4.66 -13.36
N LEU A 168 15.42 4.10 -14.15
CA LEU A 168 15.31 4.10 -15.61
C LEU A 168 14.26 3.10 -16.10
N THR A 169 13.93 2.07 -15.32
CA THR A 169 12.75 1.24 -15.58
C THR A 169 11.47 2.06 -15.46
N HIS A 170 11.34 2.90 -14.43
CA HIS A 170 10.22 3.83 -14.35
C HIS A 170 10.15 4.79 -15.54
N ALA A 171 11.31 5.23 -16.05
CA ALA A 171 11.33 6.05 -17.26
C ALA A 171 10.83 5.30 -18.50
N LEU A 172 11.08 3.99 -18.62
CA LEU A 172 10.55 3.16 -19.69
C LEU A 172 9.05 2.89 -19.53
N GLN A 173 8.60 2.58 -18.32
CA GLN A 173 7.18 2.44 -17.98
C GLN A 173 6.41 3.72 -18.32
N ASP A 174 6.96 4.89 -17.94
CA ASP A 174 6.37 6.19 -18.24
C ASP A 174 6.31 6.49 -19.74
N GLN A 175 7.27 6.02 -20.51
CA GLN A 175 7.24 6.09 -21.97
C GLN A 175 6.22 5.12 -22.58
N HIS A 176 5.83 4.06 -21.86
CA HIS A 176 4.84 3.10 -22.30
C HIS A 176 3.41 3.54 -22.02
N VAL A 177 3.11 3.93 -20.76
CA VAL A 177 1.74 4.18 -20.27
C VAL A 177 1.45 5.61 -19.77
N ASP A 178 2.42 6.54 -19.75
CA ASP A 178 2.29 7.82 -19.03
C ASP A 178 1.95 7.57 -17.55
N LEU A 179 2.97 7.28 -16.73
CA LEU A 179 2.80 6.83 -15.34
C LEU A 179 1.93 7.77 -14.50
N GLU A 180 1.95 9.07 -14.78
CA GLU A 180 1.15 10.03 -14.03
C GLU A 180 -0.35 9.77 -14.20
N LYS A 181 -0.79 9.54 -15.43
CA LYS A 181 -2.20 9.21 -15.73
C LYS A 181 -2.54 7.76 -15.37
N TRP A 182 -1.61 6.86 -15.63
CA TRP A 182 -1.80 5.44 -15.39
C TRP A 182 -1.96 5.11 -13.92
N SER A 183 -1.23 5.79 -13.05
CA SER A 183 -1.29 5.58 -11.62
C SER A 183 -2.47 6.29 -10.92
N ASP A 184 -3.08 7.31 -11.53
CA ASP A 184 -4.18 8.08 -10.92
C ASP A 184 -5.55 7.57 -11.39
N GLN A 185 -6.05 6.53 -10.75
CA GLN A 185 -7.35 5.93 -11.06
C GLN A 185 -8.44 6.28 -10.03
N THR A 186 -8.05 6.79 -8.86
CA THR A 186 -9.00 7.08 -7.79
C THR A 186 -9.86 8.30 -8.08
N LYS A 187 -11.18 8.15 -7.90
CA LYS A 187 -12.16 9.24 -7.89
C LYS A 187 -12.24 9.87 -6.50
N GLU A 188 -12.84 11.05 -6.38
CA GLU A 188 -13.11 11.64 -5.05
C GLU A 188 -13.95 10.67 -4.21
N SER A 189 -13.54 10.47 -2.95
CA SER A 189 -14.02 9.37 -2.13
C SER A 189 -15.22 9.72 -1.25
N VAL A 190 -15.46 10.98 -0.99
CA VAL A 190 -16.47 11.40 -0.01
C VAL A 190 -17.60 12.14 -0.71
N SER A 191 -18.75 11.51 -0.76
CA SER A 191 -19.95 12.02 -1.40
C SER A 191 -21.18 11.78 -0.51
N GLN A 192 -22.31 12.40 -0.86
CA GLN A 192 -23.62 12.08 -0.32
C GLN A 192 -24.47 11.33 -1.36
N ASN A 193 -23.81 10.64 -2.28
CA ASN A 193 -24.44 9.91 -3.38
C ASN A 193 -23.85 8.51 -3.46
N VAL A 194 -24.69 7.52 -3.28
CA VAL A 194 -24.30 6.10 -3.29
C VAL A 194 -23.71 5.63 -4.63
N ASP A 195 -24.08 6.25 -5.74
CA ASP A 195 -23.50 5.91 -7.05
C ASP A 195 -22.04 6.38 -7.15
N ASP A 196 -21.73 7.56 -6.61
CA ASP A 196 -20.36 8.08 -6.52
C ASP A 196 -19.52 7.23 -5.55
N ASP A 197 -20.11 6.87 -4.40
CA ASP A 197 -19.48 5.97 -3.43
C ASP A 197 -19.10 4.63 -4.07
N ASN A 198 -20.03 4.02 -4.79
CA ASN A 198 -19.76 2.76 -5.49
C ASN A 198 -18.80 2.92 -6.68
N ALA A 199 -18.81 4.06 -7.35
CA ALA A 199 -17.84 4.36 -8.40
C ALA A 199 -16.42 4.50 -7.84
N HIS A 200 -16.28 5.05 -6.62
CA HIS A 200 -15.01 5.11 -5.89
C HIS A 200 -14.54 3.72 -5.46
N LEU A 201 -15.41 2.93 -4.81
CA LEU A 201 -15.08 1.58 -4.33
C LEU A 201 -14.56 0.65 -5.43
N ARG A 202 -15.05 0.79 -6.67
CA ARG A 202 -14.59 -0.04 -7.82
C ARG A 202 -13.13 0.14 -8.17
N VAL A 203 -12.53 1.29 -7.86
CA VAL A 203 -11.17 1.64 -8.26
C VAL A 203 -10.24 1.90 -7.07
N ASP A 204 -10.72 1.73 -5.86
CA ASP A 204 -10.01 2.12 -4.64
C ASP A 204 -8.71 1.34 -4.42
N GLU A 205 -8.64 0.07 -4.79
CA GLU A 205 -7.42 -0.74 -4.69
C GLU A 205 -6.50 -0.64 -5.92
N ALA A 206 -7.01 -0.13 -7.05
CA ALA A 206 -6.30 -0.14 -8.32
C ALA A 206 -4.94 0.57 -8.26
N ASP A 207 -4.87 1.61 -7.47
CA ASP A 207 -3.64 2.40 -7.32
C ASP A 207 -2.53 1.62 -6.60
N THR A 208 -2.85 0.89 -5.52
CA THR A 208 -1.90 0.01 -4.82
C THR A 208 -1.43 -1.12 -5.72
N ALA A 209 -2.33 -1.71 -6.47
CA ALA A 209 -2.00 -2.80 -7.38
C ALA A 209 -1.08 -2.33 -8.52
N ARG A 210 -1.35 -1.15 -9.10
CA ARG A 210 -0.47 -0.55 -10.12
C ARG A 210 0.90 -0.18 -9.58
N GLU A 211 0.94 0.38 -8.37
CA GLU A 211 2.22 0.68 -7.73
C GLU A 211 3.05 -0.59 -7.54
N ALA A 212 2.42 -1.69 -7.10
CA ALA A 212 3.10 -2.96 -6.96
C ALA A 212 3.64 -3.50 -8.30
N VAL A 213 2.92 -3.32 -9.40
CA VAL A 213 3.42 -3.66 -10.74
C VAL A 213 4.63 -2.80 -11.10
N ALA A 214 4.51 -1.48 -10.97
CA ALA A 214 5.58 -0.57 -11.35
C ALA A 214 6.87 -0.84 -10.57
N GLU A 215 6.76 -0.96 -9.25
CA GLU A 215 7.90 -1.22 -8.37
C GLU A 215 8.43 -2.65 -8.53
N GLY A 216 7.55 -3.64 -8.71
CA GLY A 216 7.95 -5.02 -8.95
C GLY A 216 8.79 -5.18 -10.22
N GLN A 217 8.39 -4.56 -11.32
CA GLN A 217 9.15 -4.51 -12.58
C GLN A 217 10.51 -3.84 -12.39
N ALA A 218 10.53 -2.68 -11.72
CA ALA A 218 11.77 -1.97 -11.44
C ALA A 218 12.72 -2.78 -10.54
N MET A 219 12.15 -3.59 -9.61
CA MET A 219 12.93 -4.53 -8.79
C MET A 219 13.52 -5.68 -9.58
N VAL A 220 12.81 -6.24 -10.55
CA VAL A 220 13.35 -7.27 -11.45
C VAL A 220 14.59 -6.73 -12.17
N VAL A 221 14.48 -5.57 -12.80
CA VAL A 221 15.59 -4.96 -13.55
C VAL A 221 16.76 -4.56 -12.63
N PHE A 222 16.47 -4.06 -11.42
CA PHE A 222 17.48 -3.77 -10.41
C PHE A 222 18.31 -5.01 -10.05
N LEU A 223 17.64 -6.13 -9.77
CA LEU A 223 18.30 -7.39 -9.40
C LEU A 223 19.06 -7.98 -10.60
N ASP A 224 18.47 -7.95 -11.78
CA ASP A 224 19.09 -8.46 -13.00
C ASP A 224 20.31 -7.64 -13.42
N TRP A 225 20.34 -6.32 -13.17
CA TRP A 225 21.56 -5.51 -13.30
C TRP A 225 22.71 -6.06 -12.45
N GLY A 226 22.43 -6.46 -11.21
CA GLY A 226 23.43 -7.08 -10.32
C GLY A 226 23.83 -8.51 -10.73
N LEU A 227 22.94 -9.25 -11.36
CA LEU A 227 23.13 -10.65 -11.78
C LEU A 227 23.79 -10.77 -13.15
N ALA A 228 23.59 -9.81 -14.04
CA ALA A 228 24.07 -9.82 -15.42
C ALA A 228 25.59 -10.05 -15.59
N PRO A 229 26.49 -9.49 -14.74
CA PRO A 229 27.91 -9.78 -14.81
C PRO A 229 28.27 -11.27 -14.61
N LYS A 230 27.35 -12.05 -13.98
CA LYS A 230 27.48 -13.50 -13.77
C LYS A 230 26.78 -14.33 -14.86
N GLY A 231 26.16 -13.68 -15.85
CA GLY A 231 25.33 -14.33 -16.87
C GLY A 231 24.02 -14.91 -16.34
N GLN A 232 23.53 -14.38 -15.21
CA GLN A 232 22.30 -14.81 -14.54
C GLN A 232 21.20 -13.76 -14.68
N SER A 233 19.94 -14.18 -14.54
CA SER A 233 18.75 -13.30 -14.47
C SER A 233 17.66 -13.98 -13.66
N LEU A 234 16.72 -13.21 -13.13
CA LEU A 234 15.58 -13.71 -12.36
C LEU A 234 14.67 -14.65 -13.15
N ALA A 235 14.57 -14.45 -14.47
CA ALA A 235 13.86 -15.38 -15.36
C ALA A 235 14.39 -16.82 -15.30
N LYS A 236 15.67 -17.02 -14.91
CA LYS A 236 16.35 -18.32 -14.89
C LYS A 236 16.61 -18.87 -13.48
N LEU A 237 16.41 -18.05 -12.45
CA LEU A 237 16.63 -18.43 -11.06
C LEU A 237 15.31 -18.88 -10.38
N PRO A 238 15.35 -19.63 -9.27
CA PRO A 238 14.18 -19.80 -8.40
C PRO A 238 13.59 -18.45 -8.00
N ASN A 239 12.33 -18.42 -7.56
CA ASN A 239 11.76 -17.19 -7.02
C ASN A 239 12.56 -16.76 -5.79
N ILE A 240 12.86 -15.47 -5.71
CA ILE A 240 13.59 -14.85 -4.62
C ILE A 240 12.57 -14.01 -3.85
N ALA A 241 12.41 -14.28 -2.57
CA ALA A 241 11.65 -13.40 -1.69
C ALA A 241 12.56 -12.25 -1.22
N LEU A 242 12.01 -11.05 -1.15
CA LEU A 242 12.76 -9.87 -0.68
C LEU A 242 13.26 -10.07 0.76
N ASP A 243 12.51 -10.78 1.59
CA ASP A 243 12.86 -11.13 2.96
C ASP A 243 14.11 -12.03 3.04
N ASP A 244 14.30 -12.94 2.07
CA ASP A 244 15.50 -13.78 1.96
C ASP A 244 16.77 -12.96 1.68
N LEU A 245 16.59 -11.72 1.21
CA LEU A 245 17.67 -10.79 0.92
C LEU A 245 17.97 -9.85 2.10
N GLY A 246 17.37 -10.07 3.27
CA GLY A 246 17.60 -9.27 4.47
C GLY A 246 16.90 -7.91 4.47
N ALA A 247 15.86 -7.77 3.70
CA ALA A 247 15.12 -6.52 3.58
C ALA A 247 14.50 -6.01 4.89
N ASP A 248 14.24 -6.89 5.84
CA ASP A 248 13.74 -6.55 7.18
C ASP A 248 14.83 -5.95 8.11
N ASP A 249 16.11 -6.10 7.78
CA ASP A 249 17.26 -5.61 8.58
C ASP A 249 17.64 -4.15 8.23
N SER A 250 16.67 -3.33 7.87
CA SER A 250 16.90 -1.91 7.62
C SER A 250 17.64 -1.23 8.77
N ASP A 251 18.79 -0.62 8.50
CA ASP A 251 19.52 0.21 9.49
C ASP A 251 18.84 1.55 9.78
N SER A 252 17.70 1.82 9.13
CA SER A 252 16.92 3.05 9.33
C SER A 252 16.30 3.10 10.73
N PRO A 253 16.71 4.05 11.59
CA PRO A 253 16.10 4.23 12.89
C PRO A 253 14.61 4.61 12.83
N VAL A 254 14.17 5.29 11.76
CA VAL A 254 12.76 5.64 11.58
C VAL A 254 11.95 4.41 11.21
N MET A 255 12.45 3.58 10.27
CA MET A 255 11.79 2.34 9.86
C MET A 255 11.64 1.36 11.02
N LYS A 256 12.67 1.22 11.87
CA LYS A 256 12.61 0.34 13.06
C LYS A 256 11.46 0.71 14.01
N ARG A 257 11.06 1.99 14.04
CA ARG A 257 9.96 2.49 14.90
C ARG A 257 8.62 2.57 14.18
N ALA A 258 8.58 2.25 12.89
CA ALA A 258 7.35 2.34 12.11
C ALA A 258 6.31 1.33 12.63
N PRO A 259 5.04 1.74 12.79
CA PRO A 259 3.95 0.81 13.01
C PRO A 259 3.89 -0.28 11.93
N LEU A 260 3.38 -1.46 12.29
CA LEU A 260 3.24 -2.58 11.35
C LEU A 260 2.53 -2.17 10.05
N LEU A 261 1.42 -1.43 10.17
CA LEU A 261 0.72 -0.89 9.01
C LEU A 261 1.65 -0.18 8.04
N LEU A 262 2.50 0.71 8.53
CA LEU A 262 3.41 1.48 7.70
C LEU A 262 4.49 0.59 7.08
N LYS A 263 5.08 -0.31 7.85
CA LYS A 263 6.07 -1.27 7.35
C LYS A 263 5.50 -2.12 6.21
N GLU A 264 4.40 -2.81 6.47
CA GLU A 264 3.81 -3.73 5.49
C GLU A 264 3.29 -3.00 4.24
N SER A 265 2.64 -1.83 4.41
CA SER A 265 2.16 -1.06 3.27
C SER A 265 3.29 -0.56 2.37
N LEU A 266 4.44 -0.24 2.95
CA LEU A 266 5.59 0.29 2.23
C LEU A 266 6.40 -0.78 1.53
N LEU A 267 6.50 -1.95 2.17
CA LEU A 267 7.21 -3.08 1.62
C LEU A 267 6.40 -3.83 0.56
N PHE A 268 5.08 -3.68 0.59
CA PHE A 268 4.17 -4.40 -0.29
C PHE A 268 4.51 -4.26 -1.79
N PRO A 269 4.69 -3.07 -2.36
CA PRO A 269 5.01 -2.93 -3.78
C PRO A 269 6.32 -3.62 -4.17
N TYR A 270 7.29 -3.60 -3.28
CA TYR A 270 8.60 -4.23 -3.53
C TYR A 270 8.57 -5.73 -3.31
N ARG A 271 7.95 -6.18 -2.21
CA ARG A 271 7.89 -7.59 -1.81
C ARG A 271 6.92 -8.38 -2.68
N GLU A 272 5.67 -7.97 -2.68
CA GLU A 272 4.62 -8.67 -3.44
C GLU A 272 4.66 -8.30 -4.93
N GLY A 273 5.06 -7.07 -5.28
CA GLY A 273 5.28 -6.68 -6.66
C GLY A 273 6.43 -7.46 -7.32
N LEU A 274 7.55 -7.65 -6.63
CA LEU A 274 8.64 -8.50 -7.12
C LEU A 274 8.18 -9.96 -7.29
N ASN A 275 7.44 -10.50 -6.31
CA ASN A 275 6.89 -11.84 -6.41
C ASN A 275 5.92 -11.97 -7.60
N PHE A 276 5.01 -11.01 -7.76
CA PHE A 276 4.08 -10.95 -8.89
C PHE A 276 4.83 -10.98 -10.22
N GLU A 277 5.80 -10.08 -10.40
CA GLU A 277 6.58 -10.00 -11.64
C GLU A 277 7.41 -11.24 -11.90
N GLN A 278 8.04 -11.82 -10.88
CA GLN A 278 8.80 -13.07 -11.07
C GLN A 278 7.93 -14.23 -11.52
N VAL A 279 6.71 -14.36 -10.99
CA VAL A 279 5.77 -15.40 -11.40
C VAL A 279 5.37 -15.19 -12.86
N VAL A 280 4.88 -13.99 -13.21
CA VAL A 280 4.45 -13.69 -14.59
C VAL A 280 5.62 -13.81 -15.59
N LEU A 281 6.81 -13.32 -15.22
CA LEU A 281 8.01 -13.40 -16.05
C LEU A 281 8.40 -14.85 -16.39
N LYS A 282 8.24 -15.76 -15.44
CA LYS A 282 8.59 -17.18 -15.62
C LYS A 282 7.51 -17.98 -16.32
N ASP A 283 6.26 -17.70 -16.03
CA ASP A 283 5.12 -18.42 -16.59
C ASP A 283 4.79 -17.95 -18.02
N GLU A 284 4.90 -16.63 -18.30
CA GLU A 284 4.43 -15.98 -19.53
C GLU A 284 5.52 -15.21 -20.33
N GLY A 285 6.68 -14.94 -19.72
CA GLY A 285 7.79 -14.22 -20.36
C GLY A 285 7.75 -12.70 -20.21
N ALA A 286 8.82 -12.02 -20.68
CA ALA A 286 9.06 -10.60 -20.43
C ALA A 286 7.98 -9.69 -21.04
N GLU A 287 7.52 -9.96 -22.26
CA GLU A 287 6.46 -9.15 -22.90
C GLU A 287 5.20 -9.07 -22.03
N LYS A 288 4.77 -10.21 -21.46
CA LYS A 288 3.59 -10.26 -20.61
C LYS A 288 3.83 -9.66 -19.23
N ALA A 289 4.98 -9.93 -18.63
CA ALA A 289 5.36 -9.42 -17.32
C ALA A 289 5.46 -7.89 -17.33
N PHE A 290 6.15 -7.31 -18.31
CA PHE A 290 6.34 -5.86 -18.38
C PHE A 290 5.19 -5.15 -19.11
N ALA A 291 5.21 -5.12 -20.44
CA ALA A 291 4.21 -4.40 -21.22
C ALA A 291 2.78 -4.90 -20.93
N GLY A 292 2.57 -6.21 -20.86
CA GLY A 292 1.27 -6.80 -20.61
C GLY A 292 0.66 -6.44 -19.26
N ALA A 293 1.47 -6.41 -18.18
CA ALA A 293 1.01 -6.01 -16.85
C ALA A 293 0.79 -4.50 -16.74
N LEU A 294 1.49 -3.67 -17.52
CA LEU A 294 1.19 -2.24 -17.65
C LEU A 294 -0.11 -1.99 -18.41
N ASP A 295 -0.37 -2.73 -19.49
CA ASP A 295 -1.56 -2.58 -20.33
C ASP A 295 -2.83 -3.12 -19.64
N ARG A 296 -2.69 -4.18 -18.85
CA ARG A 296 -3.77 -4.79 -18.05
C ARG A 296 -3.30 -5.02 -16.60
N PRO A 297 -3.16 -3.98 -15.79
CA PRO A 297 -2.70 -4.14 -14.43
C PRO A 297 -3.70 -4.89 -13.55
N PRO A 298 -3.24 -5.59 -12.49
CA PRO A 298 -4.12 -6.10 -11.47
C PRO A 298 -4.96 -4.96 -10.88
N ALA A 299 -6.19 -5.26 -10.50
CA ALA A 299 -7.14 -4.29 -9.96
C ALA A 299 -7.10 -4.21 -8.43
N THR A 300 -6.55 -5.23 -7.76
CA THR A 300 -6.61 -5.38 -6.31
C THR A 300 -5.28 -5.88 -5.73
N SER A 301 -5.06 -5.62 -4.45
CA SER A 301 -3.92 -6.19 -3.69
C SER A 301 -3.99 -7.73 -3.66
N TYR A 302 -5.20 -8.31 -3.70
CA TYR A 302 -5.38 -9.76 -3.78
C TYR A 302 -4.74 -10.34 -5.04
N GLU A 303 -4.97 -9.74 -6.21
CA GLU A 303 -4.41 -10.21 -7.47
C GLU A 303 -2.88 -10.08 -7.51
N VAL A 304 -2.32 -9.04 -6.89
CA VAL A 304 -0.87 -8.90 -6.74
C VAL A 304 -0.28 -10.02 -5.87
N MET A 305 -0.93 -10.33 -4.75
CA MET A 305 -0.52 -11.40 -3.83
C MET A 305 -0.74 -12.79 -4.42
N HIS A 306 -1.62 -12.91 -5.42
CA HIS A 306 -1.98 -14.16 -6.10
C HIS A 306 -1.85 -14.01 -7.62
N PRO A 307 -0.63 -13.97 -8.18
CA PRO A 307 -0.39 -13.68 -9.60
C PRO A 307 -1.18 -14.59 -10.55
N ARG A 308 -1.32 -15.86 -10.20
CA ARG A 308 -2.12 -16.81 -11.00
C ARG A 308 -3.62 -16.50 -11.00
N ALA A 309 -4.16 -15.86 -9.96
CA ALA A 309 -5.54 -15.37 -9.98
C ALA A 309 -5.70 -14.25 -11.01
N TRP A 310 -4.71 -13.34 -11.11
CA TRP A 310 -4.69 -12.30 -12.14
C TRP A 310 -4.59 -12.91 -13.57
N GLU A 311 -3.72 -13.90 -13.78
CA GLU A 311 -3.59 -14.60 -15.06
C GLU A 311 -4.89 -15.31 -15.48
N GLN A 312 -5.60 -15.90 -14.52
CA GLN A 312 -6.84 -16.65 -14.72
C GLN A 312 -8.09 -15.77 -14.66
N GLU A 313 -7.96 -14.47 -14.48
CA GLU A 313 -9.06 -13.50 -14.33
C GLU A 313 -10.01 -13.86 -13.16
N VAL A 314 -9.46 -14.39 -12.08
CA VAL A 314 -10.19 -14.68 -10.84
C VAL A 314 -10.10 -13.47 -9.91
N HIS A 315 -11.23 -12.85 -9.64
CA HIS A 315 -11.32 -11.61 -8.85
C HIS A 315 -12.04 -11.85 -7.52
N PRO A 316 -11.69 -11.10 -6.45
CA PRO A 316 -12.50 -11.08 -5.24
C PRO A 316 -13.91 -10.55 -5.51
N THR A 317 -14.83 -10.87 -4.62
CA THR A 317 -16.20 -10.35 -4.69
C THR A 317 -16.21 -8.82 -4.54
N LEU A 318 -16.71 -8.12 -5.55
CA LEU A 318 -16.95 -6.68 -5.48
C LEU A 318 -18.20 -6.43 -4.62
N LEU A 319 -17.99 -5.96 -3.40
CA LEU A 319 -19.09 -5.54 -2.53
C LEU A 319 -19.61 -4.16 -2.95
N ILE A 320 -20.91 -4.01 -2.92
CA ILE A 320 -21.63 -2.77 -3.28
C ILE A 320 -22.15 -2.13 -2.00
N MET A 321 -21.85 -0.84 -1.80
CA MET A 321 -22.43 -0.06 -0.71
C MET A 321 -23.91 0.20 -1.00
N PRO A 322 -24.84 -0.25 -0.15
CA PRO A 322 -26.23 0.15 -0.24
C PRO A 322 -26.39 1.64 0.12
N ASP A 323 -27.51 2.26 -0.28
CA ASP A 323 -27.78 3.65 0.10
C ASP A 323 -28.12 3.73 1.59
N ILE A 324 -27.12 4.12 2.39
CA ILE A 324 -27.24 4.33 3.84
C ILE A 324 -27.47 5.79 4.22
N HIS A 325 -27.34 6.73 3.27
CA HIS A 325 -27.47 8.17 3.51
C HIS A 325 -28.79 8.57 4.16
N PRO A 326 -29.96 8.03 3.76
CA PRO A 326 -31.22 8.34 4.41
C PRO A 326 -31.28 7.98 5.91
N LEU A 327 -30.42 7.04 6.35
CA LEU A 327 -30.36 6.60 7.74
C LEU A 327 -29.43 7.46 8.59
N ILE A 328 -28.36 8.02 8.00
CA ILE A 328 -27.26 8.63 8.77
C ILE A 328 -27.14 10.15 8.60
N ASP A 329 -27.51 10.73 7.46
CA ASP A 329 -27.19 12.13 7.11
C ASP A 329 -27.78 13.17 8.04
N ALA A 330 -28.84 12.84 8.78
CA ALA A 330 -29.40 13.74 9.78
C ALA A 330 -28.43 14.02 10.95
N GLN A 331 -27.59 13.05 11.32
CA GLN A 331 -26.70 13.10 12.49
C GLN A 331 -25.21 13.06 12.13
N TYR A 332 -24.88 12.64 10.93
CA TYR A 332 -23.51 12.44 10.48
C TYR A 332 -23.24 13.14 9.15
N VAL A 333 -21.98 13.35 8.85
CA VAL A 333 -21.47 13.71 7.52
C VAL A 333 -20.56 12.60 7.02
N PRO A 334 -20.54 12.31 5.71
CA PRO A 334 -19.54 11.41 5.15
C PRO A 334 -18.13 11.86 5.53
N TYR A 335 -17.28 10.92 5.96
CA TYR A 335 -15.94 11.23 6.42
C TYR A 335 -14.88 10.50 5.59
N ASP A 336 -15.07 9.20 5.38
CA ASP A 336 -14.21 8.37 4.53
C ASP A 336 -14.96 7.11 4.09
N ILE A 337 -14.63 6.61 2.90
CA ILE A 337 -15.15 5.36 2.36
C ILE A 337 -14.03 4.64 1.61
N GLY A 338 -14.02 3.32 1.60
CA GLY A 338 -13.02 2.58 0.85
C GLY A 338 -13.17 1.08 0.94
N VAL A 339 -12.32 0.40 0.20
CA VAL A 339 -12.12 -1.05 0.26
C VAL A 339 -11.11 -1.35 1.36
N MET A 340 -11.39 -2.36 2.16
CA MET A 340 -10.43 -2.99 3.04
C MET A 340 -9.94 -4.26 2.35
N GLY A 341 -8.88 -4.11 1.55
CA GLY A 341 -8.36 -5.13 0.65
C GLY A 341 -7.63 -6.28 1.35
N ALA A 342 -7.16 -7.24 0.58
CA ALA A 342 -6.43 -8.40 1.12
C ALA A 342 -5.19 -8.00 1.92
N LEU A 343 -4.45 -6.98 1.45
CA LEU A 343 -3.31 -6.42 2.19
C LEU A 343 -3.74 -5.84 3.53
N ASP A 344 -4.85 -5.09 3.58
CA ASP A 344 -5.34 -4.48 4.82
C ASP A 344 -5.75 -5.52 5.85
N VAL A 345 -6.43 -6.56 5.38
CA VAL A 345 -6.88 -7.68 6.22
C VAL A 345 -5.67 -8.46 6.73
N ARG A 346 -4.66 -8.69 5.90
CA ARG A 346 -3.38 -9.31 6.33
C ARG A 346 -2.75 -8.50 7.46
N ILE A 347 -2.59 -7.19 7.27
CA ILE A 347 -1.97 -6.31 8.26
C ILE A 347 -2.78 -6.28 9.57
N LEU A 348 -4.11 -6.15 9.46
CA LEU A 348 -4.99 -6.12 10.64
C LEU A 348 -4.92 -7.45 11.40
N THR A 349 -5.00 -8.58 10.68
CA THR A 349 -4.94 -9.91 11.29
C THR A 349 -3.58 -10.17 11.91
N GLU A 350 -2.47 -9.82 11.24
CA GLU A 350 -1.12 -9.93 11.80
C GLU A 350 -0.95 -9.09 13.07
N LEU A 351 -1.45 -7.85 13.05
CA LEU A 351 -1.40 -6.96 14.21
C LEU A 351 -2.22 -7.50 15.40
N PHE A 352 -3.34 -8.15 15.13
CA PHE A 352 -4.29 -8.60 16.15
C PHE A 352 -4.03 -10.03 16.63
N ALA A 353 -3.56 -10.93 15.76
CA ALA A 353 -3.46 -12.33 16.05
C ALA A 353 -2.08 -12.96 15.71
N GLY A 354 -1.21 -12.23 15.00
CA GLY A 354 0.12 -12.69 14.61
C GLY A 354 0.23 -13.18 13.17
N LYS A 355 1.47 -13.40 12.73
CA LYS A 355 1.80 -13.75 11.33
C LYS A 355 1.18 -15.06 10.85
N ASP A 356 1.19 -16.08 11.70
CA ASP A 356 0.68 -17.41 11.34
C ASP A 356 -0.82 -17.36 11.07
N GLU A 357 -1.57 -16.69 11.93
CA GLU A 357 -3.01 -16.48 11.78
C GLU A 357 -3.34 -15.63 10.54
N ALA A 358 -2.54 -14.60 10.27
CA ALA A 358 -2.70 -13.80 9.06
C ALA A 358 -2.43 -14.61 7.79
N ALA A 359 -1.43 -15.49 7.81
CA ALA A 359 -1.11 -16.36 6.68
C ALA A 359 -2.23 -17.37 6.37
N GLU A 360 -2.92 -17.87 7.40
CA GLU A 360 -4.04 -18.81 7.26
C GLU A 360 -5.33 -18.10 6.81
N LEU A 361 -5.62 -16.93 7.40
CA LEU A 361 -6.92 -16.26 7.21
C LEU A 361 -6.98 -15.37 5.97
N THR A 362 -5.88 -14.71 5.58
CA THR A 362 -5.88 -13.78 4.43
C THR A 362 -6.31 -14.44 3.12
N PRO A 363 -5.91 -15.68 2.78
CA PRO A 363 -6.37 -16.35 1.57
C PRO A 363 -7.88 -16.60 1.53
N GLU A 364 -8.55 -16.64 2.68
CA GLU A 364 -9.99 -16.82 2.81
C GLU A 364 -10.81 -15.54 2.62
N TRP A 365 -10.15 -14.36 2.55
CA TRP A 365 -10.82 -13.10 2.28
C TRP A 365 -11.35 -13.06 0.83
N ASP A 366 -12.59 -12.56 0.66
CA ASP A 366 -13.27 -12.49 -0.64
C ASP A 366 -13.92 -11.12 -0.90
N GLY A 367 -13.60 -10.10 -0.12
CA GLY A 367 -14.08 -8.73 -0.30
C GLY A 367 -14.31 -8.02 1.01
N GLY A 368 -14.16 -6.70 1.00
CA GLY A 368 -14.37 -5.87 2.19
C GLY A 368 -14.54 -4.40 1.85
N ILE A 369 -15.56 -3.74 2.42
CA ILE A 369 -15.80 -2.30 2.29
C ILE A 369 -16.03 -1.67 3.64
N TYR A 370 -15.65 -0.41 3.80
CA TYR A 370 -15.93 0.35 5.00
C TYR A 370 -16.52 1.72 4.66
N TYR A 371 -17.23 2.25 5.63
CA TYR A 371 -17.75 3.62 5.62
C TYR A 371 -17.51 4.27 6.98
N ALA A 372 -16.87 5.43 6.97
CA ALA A 372 -16.66 6.24 8.16
C ALA A 372 -17.50 7.52 8.06
N ALA A 373 -18.18 7.85 9.13
CA ALA A 373 -19.06 9.02 9.23
C ALA A 373 -18.69 9.86 10.44
N GLN A 374 -18.54 11.18 10.26
CA GLN A 374 -18.26 12.08 11.37
C GLN A 374 -19.55 12.64 11.95
N SER A 375 -19.67 12.62 13.27
CA SER A 375 -20.82 13.16 13.99
C SER A 375 -20.95 14.67 13.77
N ARG A 376 -22.14 15.12 13.40
CA ARG A 376 -22.49 16.55 13.34
C ARG A 376 -22.46 17.25 14.70
N ALA A 377 -22.39 16.50 15.80
CA ALA A 377 -22.24 17.04 17.14
C ALA A 377 -20.83 17.57 17.42
N ALA A 378 -19.80 17.06 16.76
CA ALA A 378 -18.42 17.55 16.84
C ALA A 378 -18.33 18.95 16.20
N LYS A 379 -18.04 19.98 17.00
CA LYS A 379 -18.03 21.38 16.56
C LYS A 379 -16.63 21.98 16.53
N THR A 380 -15.81 21.66 17.53
CA THR A 380 -14.45 22.22 17.61
C THR A 380 -13.46 21.37 16.80
N PRO A 381 -12.32 21.93 16.39
CA PRO A 381 -11.26 21.15 15.75
C PRO A 381 -10.85 19.94 16.61
N GLU A 382 -10.66 20.12 17.91
CA GLU A 382 -10.24 19.06 18.83
C GLU A 382 -11.27 17.92 18.93
N GLU A 383 -12.57 18.26 18.87
CA GLU A 383 -13.64 17.24 18.81
C GLU A 383 -13.60 16.49 17.49
N LYS A 384 -13.40 17.21 16.37
CA LYS A 384 -13.34 16.61 15.01
C LYS A 384 -12.13 15.73 14.81
N ASP A 385 -10.99 16.08 15.40
CA ASP A 385 -9.74 15.32 15.33
C ASP A 385 -9.72 14.12 16.29
N SER A 386 -10.82 13.84 16.96
CA SER A 386 -10.97 12.72 17.89
C SER A 386 -11.66 11.53 17.23
N THR A 387 -11.17 10.32 17.50
CA THR A 387 -11.85 9.07 17.10
C THR A 387 -13.26 8.94 17.66
N LYS A 388 -13.60 9.65 18.76
CA LYS A 388 -14.94 9.70 19.32
C LYS A 388 -15.96 10.36 18.40
N SER A 389 -15.50 11.26 17.52
CA SER A 389 -16.36 11.94 16.56
C SER A 389 -16.69 11.08 15.33
N VAL A 390 -15.97 9.98 15.12
CA VAL A 390 -16.12 9.15 13.94
C VAL A 390 -16.78 7.82 14.29
N ALA A 391 -17.89 7.54 13.62
CA ALA A 391 -18.52 6.22 13.59
C ALA A 391 -18.06 5.44 12.35
N LEU A 392 -17.96 4.12 12.47
CA LEU A 392 -17.39 3.23 11.46
C LEU A 392 -18.33 2.07 11.17
N LEU A 393 -18.50 1.78 9.88
CA LEU A 393 -19.06 0.52 9.37
C LEU A 393 -17.99 -0.23 8.63
N TYR A 394 -17.97 -1.54 8.78
CA TYR A 394 -17.16 -2.45 7.98
C TYR A 394 -17.98 -3.68 7.63
N LEU A 395 -17.99 -4.04 6.35
CA LEU A 395 -18.62 -5.25 5.83
C LEU A 395 -17.56 -6.03 5.08
N SER A 396 -17.40 -7.31 5.42
CA SER A 396 -16.49 -8.21 4.71
C SER A 396 -17.18 -9.50 4.31
N GLN A 397 -16.70 -10.07 3.21
CA GLN A 397 -17.10 -11.38 2.68
C GLN A 397 -15.90 -12.32 2.74
N TRP A 398 -16.17 -13.58 3.07
CA TRP A 398 -15.16 -14.63 3.24
C TRP A 398 -15.52 -15.84 2.37
N LYS A 399 -14.54 -16.72 2.09
CA LYS A 399 -14.78 -17.93 1.30
C LYS A 399 -15.54 -18.99 2.08
N SER A 400 -15.44 -18.99 3.42
CA SER A 400 -16.15 -19.92 4.31
C SER A 400 -16.81 -19.21 5.50
N GLU A 401 -17.80 -19.84 6.13
CA GLU A 401 -18.44 -19.36 7.36
C GLU A 401 -17.45 -19.45 8.55
N GLU A 402 -16.58 -20.44 8.53
CA GLU A 402 -15.53 -20.64 9.53
C GLU A 402 -14.55 -19.46 9.53
N ALA A 403 -14.08 -19.03 8.36
CA ALA A 403 -13.20 -17.88 8.21
C ALA A 403 -13.88 -16.56 8.64
N ALA A 404 -15.17 -16.39 8.32
CA ALA A 404 -15.95 -15.26 8.78
C ALA A 404 -16.04 -15.23 10.32
N ALA A 405 -16.37 -16.36 10.93
CA ALA A 405 -16.46 -16.47 12.39
C ALA A 405 -15.09 -16.26 13.07
N GLN A 406 -14.01 -16.78 12.50
CA GLN A 406 -12.64 -16.61 12.98
C GLN A 406 -12.25 -15.13 12.96
N PHE A 407 -12.45 -14.43 11.84
CA PHE A 407 -12.19 -13.00 11.73
C PHE A 407 -13.00 -12.18 12.74
N ALA A 408 -14.31 -12.44 12.86
CA ALA A 408 -15.17 -11.77 13.84
C ALA A 408 -14.67 -11.97 15.27
N GLY A 409 -14.22 -13.17 15.61
CA GLY A 409 -13.62 -13.50 16.91
C GLY A 409 -12.29 -12.75 17.15
N ILE A 410 -11.40 -12.70 16.15
CA ILE A 410 -10.14 -11.95 16.20
C ILE A 410 -10.43 -10.47 16.44
N TYR A 411 -11.37 -9.88 15.70
CA TYR A 411 -11.72 -8.47 15.85
C TYR A 411 -12.29 -8.17 17.22
N ALA A 412 -13.25 -8.96 17.71
CA ALA A 412 -13.87 -8.82 19.03
C ALA A 412 -12.84 -8.91 20.16
N ASN A 413 -11.95 -9.89 20.13
CA ASN A 413 -10.91 -10.10 21.15
C ASN A 413 -9.88 -8.96 21.20
N ASN A 414 -9.76 -8.18 20.13
CA ASN A 414 -8.80 -7.08 20.03
C ASN A 414 -9.41 -5.68 20.19
N LEU A 415 -10.69 -5.55 20.53
CA LEU A 415 -11.30 -4.26 20.91
C LEU A 415 -10.54 -3.58 22.06
N LYS A 416 -9.94 -4.36 22.97
CA LYS A 416 -9.07 -3.89 24.07
C LYS A 416 -7.82 -3.10 23.62
N ARG A 417 -7.42 -3.20 22.36
CA ARG A 417 -6.33 -2.38 21.79
C ARG A 417 -6.78 -0.97 21.44
N LYS A 418 -8.09 -0.79 21.26
CA LYS A 418 -8.71 0.45 20.81
C LYS A 418 -9.45 1.19 21.90
N TYR A 419 -10.01 0.45 22.85
CA TYR A 419 -10.88 0.95 23.91
C TYR A 419 -10.35 0.55 25.28
N THR A 420 -10.45 1.47 26.23
CA THR A 420 -10.05 1.26 27.64
C THR A 420 -11.18 0.72 28.49
N GLN A 421 -12.43 1.02 28.09
CA GLN A 421 -13.64 0.53 28.75
C GLN A 421 -14.42 -0.33 27.76
N ILE A 422 -14.53 -1.63 28.04
CA ILE A 422 -15.24 -2.58 27.18
C ILE A 422 -16.10 -3.47 28.06
N HIS A 423 -17.38 -3.52 27.75
CA HIS A 423 -18.31 -4.42 28.39
C HIS A 423 -19.11 -5.18 27.33
N LEU A 424 -19.05 -6.51 27.34
CA LEU A 424 -19.88 -7.36 26.51
C LEU A 424 -21.29 -7.40 27.07
N GLU A 425 -22.27 -6.97 26.32
CA GLU A 425 -23.67 -7.02 26.73
C GLU A 425 -24.18 -8.47 26.74
N PRO A 426 -25.00 -8.84 27.75
CA PRO A 426 -25.62 -10.15 27.76
C PRO A 426 -26.48 -10.35 26.49
N LYS A 427 -26.42 -11.53 25.89
CA LYS A 427 -27.30 -11.88 24.76
C LYS A 427 -28.76 -11.88 25.24
N ASP A 428 -29.61 -11.11 24.59
CA ASP A 428 -31.06 -11.19 24.79
C ASP A 428 -31.61 -12.39 24.00
N GLU A 429 -31.98 -13.46 24.70
CA GLU A 429 -32.51 -14.70 24.09
C GLU A 429 -33.81 -14.45 23.29
N SER A 430 -34.47 -13.30 23.52
CA SER A 430 -35.71 -12.90 22.81
C SER A 430 -35.46 -12.28 21.42
N GLU A 431 -34.27 -11.76 21.16
CA GLU A 431 -33.87 -11.15 19.88
C GLU A 431 -33.06 -12.14 19.06
N GLY A 432 -33.71 -13.09 18.43
CA GLY A 432 -33.21 -14.27 17.73
C GLY A 432 -32.13 -14.11 16.64
N GLY A 433 -31.08 -13.32 16.86
CA GLY A 433 -29.91 -13.20 16.01
C GLY A 433 -28.75 -14.07 16.53
N SER A 434 -28.57 -15.26 16.01
CA SER A 434 -27.59 -16.23 16.54
C SER A 434 -26.11 -15.88 16.30
N GLY A 435 -25.77 -14.73 15.72
CA GLY A 435 -24.40 -14.32 15.37
C GLY A 435 -23.97 -12.93 15.85
N GLU A 436 -24.83 -12.16 16.54
CA GLU A 436 -24.52 -10.80 17.00
C GLU A 436 -23.79 -10.81 18.36
N SER A 437 -22.77 -9.97 18.49
CA SER A 437 -22.14 -9.59 19.77
C SER A 437 -22.13 -8.06 19.89
N VAL A 438 -22.65 -7.54 21.02
CA VAL A 438 -22.72 -6.10 21.29
C VAL A 438 -21.79 -5.78 22.45
N PHE A 439 -20.97 -4.76 22.28
CA PHE A 439 -20.07 -4.24 23.31
C PHE A 439 -20.40 -2.77 23.57
N THR A 440 -20.39 -2.38 24.83
CA THR A 440 -20.40 -0.95 25.23
C THR A 440 -18.97 -0.48 25.46
N THR A 441 -18.60 0.66 24.87
CA THR A 441 -17.29 1.30 25.02
C THR A 441 -17.43 2.78 25.37
N GLU A 442 -16.30 3.44 25.76
CA GLU A 442 -16.25 4.88 26.03
C GLU A 442 -16.49 5.76 24.78
N GLU A 443 -16.48 5.16 23.58
CA GLU A 443 -16.78 5.85 22.31
C GLU A 443 -18.14 5.45 21.72
N GLY A 444 -18.93 4.67 22.44
CA GLY A 444 -20.23 4.18 22.00
C GLY A 444 -20.27 2.66 21.79
N PRO A 445 -21.39 2.13 21.32
CA PRO A 445 -21.55 0.69 21.13
C PRO A 445 -20.71 0.18 19.94
N VAL A 446 -20.26 -1.08 20.06
CA VAL A 446 -19.68 -1.86 18.98
C VAL A 446 -20.56 -3.07 18.74
N VAL A 447 -21.03 -3.24 17.52
CA VAL A 447 -21.80 -4.41 17.07
C VAL A 447 -20.94 -5.22 16.11
N ILE A 448 -20.80 -6.51 16.38
CA ILE A 448 -20.12 -7.46 15.49
C ILE A 448 -21.10 -8.59 15.20
N ALA A 449 -21.47 -8.77 13.94
CA ALA A 449 -22.42 -9.79 13.52
C ALA A 449 -21.85 -10.62 12.38
N THR A 450 -22.10 -11.94 12.42
CA THR A 450 -21.79 -12.88 11.34
C THR A 450 -23.09 -13.33 10.67
N VAL A 451 -23.15 -13.21 9.33
CA VAL A 451 -24.29 -13.62 8.51
C VAL A 451 -23.78 -14.48 7.37
N GLY A 452 -23.88 -15.80 7.53
CA GLY A 452 -23.26 -16.76 6.62
C GLY A 452 -21.76 -16.49 6.50
N ARG A 453 -21.27 -16.23 5.29
CA ARG A 453 -19.86 -15.91 5.01
C ARG A 453 -19.55 -14.42 5.18
N GLY A 454 -20.49 -13.58 5.63
CA GLY A 454 -20.31 -12.17 5.83
C GLY A 454 -20.03 -11.80 7.28
N VAL A 455 -19.21 -10.77 7.50
CA VAL A 455 -19.00 -10.14 8.81
C VAL A 455 -19.36 -8.67 8.71
N PHE A 456 -20.28 -8.23 9.55
CA PHE A 456 -20.64 -6.83 9.73
C PHE A 456 -20.08 -6.30 11.05
N ILE A 457 -19.47 -5.13 11.02
CA ILE A 457 -18.96 -4.43 12.19
C ILE A 457 -19.46 -2.99 12.14
N SER A 458 -20.05 -2.53 13.24
CA SER A 458 -20.43 -1.14 13.47
C SER A 458 -19.79 -0.64 14.74
N GLU A 459 -19.13 0.51 14.68
CA GLU A 459 -18.54 1.16 15.86
C GLU A 459 -19.07 2.59 16.01
N SER A 460 -19.48 2.94 17.22
CA SER A 460 -19.92 4.28 17.65
C SER A 460 -21.22 4.80 17.03
N PHE A 461 -21.90 4.04 16.17
CA PHE A 461 -23.29 4.34 15.83
C PHE A 461 -24.21 3.92 17.00
N PRO A 462 -25.25 4.70 17.33
CA PRO A 462 -26.24 4.28 18.33
C PRO A 462 -26.82 2.90 18.00
N LEU A 463 -26.97 2.02 18.99
CA LEU A 463 -27.37 0.62 18.79
C LEU A 463 -28.63 0.44 17.90
N PRO A 464 -29.73 1.24 18.07
CA PRO A 464 -30.88 1.10 17.17
C PRO A 464 -30.57 1.45 15.70
N LEU A 465 -29.61 2.38 15.48
CA LEU A 465 -29.15 2.73 14.13
C LEU A 465 -28.21 1.67 13.58
N ALA A 466 -27.26 1.19 14.41
CA ALA A 466 -26.32 0.12 14.02
C ALA A 466 -27.06 -1.13 13.51
N ARG A 467 -28.12 -1.56 14.18
CA ARG A 467 -28.96 -2.70 13.76
C ARG A 467 -29.71 -2.46 12.44
N LYS A 468 -30.18 -1.22 12.19
CA LYS A 468 -30.77 -0.89 10.88
C LYS A 468 -29.73 -0.93 9.76
N LEU A 469 -28.53 -0.43 10.04
CA LEU A 469 -27.40 -0.46 9.10
C LEU A 469 -26.94 -1.89 8.84
N GLU A 470 -26.91 -2.76 9.87
CA GLU A 470 -26.63 -4.19 9.73
C GLU A 470 -27.59 -4.85 8.73
N LEU A 471 -28.89 -4.70 8.94
CA LEU A 471 -29.89 -5.26 8.04
C LEU A 471 -29.78 -4.74 6.61
N THR A 472 -29.47 -3.45 6.44
CA THR A 472 -29.31 -2.83 5.13
C THR A 472 -28.05 -3.37 4.42
N MET A 473 -26.92 -3.41 5.14
CA MET A 473 -25.64 -3.82 4.56
C MET A 473 -25.56 -5.33 4.32
N THR A 474 -26.02 -6.16 5.25
CA THR A 474 -26.03 -7.62 5.08
C THR A 474 -27.06 -8.10 4.04
N GLY A 475 -28.18 -7.38 3.89
CA GLY A 475 -29.12 -7.59 2.80
C GLY A 475 -28.48 -7.40 1.42
N ALA A 476 -27.55 -6.47 1.29
CA ALA A 476 -26.80 -6.26 0.04
C ALA A 476 -25.87 -7.40 -0.32
N LEU A 477 -25.32 -8.18 0.64
CA LEU A 477 -24.51 -9.36 0.37
C LEU A 477 -25.26 -10.42 -0.44
N GLN A 478 -26.55 -10.62 -0.16
CA GLN A 478 -27.38 -11.60 -0.84
C GLN A 478 -27.63 -11.22 -2.32
N HIS A 479 -27.57 -9.93 -2.64
CA HIS A 479 -27.78 -9.42 -4.01
C HIS A 479 -26.48 -9.35 -4.82
N SER A 480 -25.34 -9.14 -4.19
CA SER A 480 -24.02 -9.07 -4.84
C SER A 480 -23.66 -10.39 -5.53
N GLY A 481 -23.95 -11.54 -4.90
CA GLY A 481 -23.71 -12.87 -5.50
C GLY A 481 -24.55 -13.18 -6.75
N GLN A 482 -25.69 -12.48 -6.95
CA GLN A 482 -26.55 -12.66 -8.13
C GLN A 482 -26.16 -11.74 -9.29
N GLN A 483 -25.49 -10.61 -9.04
CA GLN A 483 -25.05 -9.67 -10.07
C GLN A 483 -23.71 -10.05 -10.70
N GLN A 484 -22.82 -10.72 -10.00
CA GLN A 484 -21.52 -11.18 -10.56
C GLN A 484 -21.66 -12.12 -11.76
N ALA A 485 -22.76 -12.86 -11.86
CA ALA A 485 -23.04 -13.69 -13.05
C ALA A 485 -23.36 -12.86 -14.32
N ARG A 486 -23.40 -11.51 -14.24
CA ARG A 486 -23.86 -10.63 -15.34
C ARG A 486 -22.94 -9.45 -15.69
N VAL A 487 -21.85 -9.21 -14.97
CA VAL A 487 -20.98 -8.05 -15.24
C VAL A 487 -19.57 -8.54 -15.58
N ALA A 488 -19.32 -8.69 -16.87
CA ALA A 488 -17.95 -8.61 -17.38
C ALA A 488 -17.44 -7.18 -17.11
N MET A 489 -16.29 -7.05 -16.45
CA MET A 489 -15.67 -5.74 -16.18
C MET A 489 -15.52 -4.96 -17.48
N PRO A 490 -15.95 -3.70 -17.55
CA PRO A 490 -15.75 -2.91 -18.77
C PRO A 490 -14.26 -2.59 -18.91
N VAL A 491 -13.72 -2.93 -20.07
CA VAL A 491 -12.41 -2.42 -20.54
C VAL A 491 -12.58 -0.93 -20.78
N PHE A 492 -12.06 -0.10 -19.89
CA PHE A 492 -12.11 1.36 -20.05
C PHE A 492 -10.99 1.84 -20.97
N GLY A 493 -11.30 1.94 -22.27
CA GLY A 493 -10.66 2.89 -23.18
C GLY A 493 -11.57 4.09 -23.31
N GLY A 494 -11.27 5.19 -22.66
CA GLY A 494 -12.07 6.42 -22.78
C GLY A 494 -11.41 7.62 -22.13
N ASN A 495 -11.22 8.69 -22.92
CA ASN A 495 -10.77 10.02 -22.50
C ASN A 495 -11.64 10.57 -21.36
N VAL A 496 -11.04 10.94 -20.26
CA VAL A 496 -11.68 11.66 -19.15
C VAL A 496 -10.97 13.00 -18.93
N PRO A 497 -11.73 14.10 -18.67
CA PRO A 497 -11.18 15.46 -18.57
C PRO A 497 -10.30 15.65 -17.33
N GLU A 498 -9.34 16.54 -17.47
CA GLU A 498 -8.43 17.01 -16.42
C GLU A 498 -9.16 17.47 -15.16
N LEU A 499 -8.86 16.85 -14.00
CA LEU A 499 -9.12 17.45 -12.69
C LEU A 499 -8.10 17.00 -11.64
N SER A 500 -7.49 18.00 -11.05
CA SER A 500 -6.74 18.12 -9.80
C SER A 500 -5.55 17.18 -9.52
N GLU A 501 -4.39 17.78 -9.49
CA GLU A 501 -3.12 17.28 -9.01
C GLU A 501 -3.18 16.93 -7.52
N SER A 502 -3.00 15.66 -7.18
CA SER A 502 -2.97 15.20 -5.79
C SER A 502 -1.61 14.60 -5.41
N VAL A 503 -1.32 14.55 -4.12
CA VAL A 503 -0.09 14.00 -3.50
C VAL A 503 0.23 12.57 -3.97
N ALA A 504 -0.76 11.81 -4.42
CA ALA A 504 -0.55 10.49 -5.03
C ALA A 504 0.34 10.53 -6.28
N ARG A 505 0.27 11.62 -7.09
CA ARG A 505 1.15 11.85 -8.24
C ARG A 505 2.61 12.09 -7.86
N VAL A 506 2.82 12.47 -6.61
CA VAL A 506 4.12 12.90 -6.10
C VAL A 506 4.99 11.74 -5.73
N LEU A 507 4.39 10.70 -5.25
CA LEU A 507 5.07 9.61 -4.57
C LEU A 507 5.24 8.38 -5.45
N SER A 508 4.37 8.19 -6.46
CA SER A 508 4.64 7.26 -7.56
C SER A 508 5.77 7.73 -8.50
N SER A 509 6.20 8.98 -8.39
CA SER A 509 7.38 9.51 -9.09
C SER A 509 8.68 9.40 -8.27
N PHE A 510 8.62 8.83 -7.08
CA PHE A 510 9.77 8.56 -6.24
C PHE A 510 10.08 7.06 -6.23
N GLY A 511 10.67 6.53 -7.27
CA GLY A 511 11.47 5.34 -7.11
C GLY A 511 12.71 5.73 -6.31
N VAL A 512 12.75 5.46 -5.02
CA VAL A 512 13.85 5.92 -4.18
C VAL A 512 14.51 4.73 -3.49
N VAL A 513 15.74 4.42 -3.81
CA VAL A 513 16.53 3.33 -3.23
C VAL A 513 17.80 3.86 -2.57
N ARG A 514 18.07 3.48 -1.34
CA ARG A 514 19.35 3.73 -0.66
C ARG A 514 20.18 2.47 -0.59
N ALA A 515 21.32 2.44 -1.29
CA ALA A 515 22.29 1.37 -1.16
C ALA A 515 23.03 1.47 0.18
N VAL A 516 22.81 0.52 1.10
CA VAL A 516 23.69 0.24 2.23
C VAL A 516 24.28 -1.14 1.96
N LEU A 517 25.55 -1.20 1.56
CA LEU A 517 26.27 -2.46 1.50
C LEU A 517 26.78 -2.80 2.89
N PRO A 518 26.54 -4.01 3.42
CA PRO A 518 27.25 -4.48 4.58
C PRO A 518 28.70 -4.83 4.21
N HIS A 519 29.61 -4.53 5.10
CA HIS A 519 30.98 -5.04 5.06
C HIS A 519 31.04 -6.42 5.69
#